data_b5f9ff320b0af9636d6d00de9a112d35
#
_entry.id   b5f9ff320b0af9636d6d00de9a112d35
#
_cell.length_a   1.000
_cell.length_b   1.000
_cell.length_c   1.000
_cell.angle_alpha   90.00
_cell.angle_beta   90.00
_cell.angle_gamma   90.00
#
_symmetry.space_group_name_H-M   'P 1'
#
loop_
_entity.id
_entity.type
_entity.pdbx_description
1 polymer ?
#
loop_
_entity_poly.entity_id
_entity_poly.type
_entity_poly.pdbx_seq_one_letter_code
_entity_poly.pdbx_strand_id
1 'polypeptide(L)'
;TDAVRHAADYVGADADDILGVGITVPGILDDEKQILISAPPLKAKNYDFTRLISAIDYPVVVMNDARAEAYADHWFNGKPEDEKIYIMLGEGVGGAYINASAIRNGVHNRGGEFGHMVIHPGGKQCLCGKKGCFEAYVSEKVLSSELDMTLDNFFELAAQGNKNNSNVLDEYMDNLALGINNIYTMMIIPFLKHM
;
A
#
# COMPACT_ATOMS: atom_id res chain seq x y z
N THR A 1 -8.26 -19.10 -13.66
CA THR A 1 -9.38 -20.06 -13.76
C THR A 1 -9.32 -21.08 -12.65
N ASP A 2 -8.22 -21.81 -12.43
CA ASP A 2 -8.14 -22.84 -11.37
C ASP A 2 -8.21 -22.21 -9.96
N ALA A 3 -7.57 -21.08 -9.72
CA ALA A 3 -7.64 -20.36 -8.46
C ALA A 3 -9.07 -19.89 -8.13
N VAL A 4 -9.82 -19.40 -9.14
CA VAL A 4 -11.22 -18.97 -8.97
C VAL A 4 -12.09 -20.17 -8.62
N ARG A 5 -11.94 -21.28 -9.34
CA ARG A 5 -12.68 -22.50 -9.06
C ARG A 5 -12.36 -23.05 -7.68
N HIS A 6 -11.09 -23.11 -7.32
CA HIS A 6 -10.66 -23.57 -6.00
C HIS A 6 -11.23 -22.71 -4.85
N ALA A 7 -11.29 -21.38 -5.04
CA ALA A 7 -11.89 -20.48 -4.07
C ALA A 7 -13.42 -20.71 -3.94
N ALA A 8 -14.12 -20.91 -5.05
CA ALA A 8 -15.54 -21.24 -5.06
C ALA A 8 -15.81 -22.57 -4.34
N ASP A 9 -15.07 -23.61 -4.69
CA ASP A 9 -15.17 -24.94 -4.06
C ASP A 9 -14.94 -24.87 -2.54
N TYR A 10 -13.96 -24.03 -2.10
CA TYR A 10 -13.64 -23.87 -0.68
C TYR A 10 -14.79 -23.29 0.15
N VAL A 11 -15.58 -22.38 -0.43
CA VAL A 11 -16.74 -21.76 0.25
C VAL A 11 -18.06 -22.43 -0.10
N GLY A 12 -18.06 -23.46 -0.97
CA GLY A 12 -19.26 -24.15 -1.42
C GLY A 12 -20.19 -23.31 -2.31
N ALA A 13 -19.58 -22.36 -3.08
CA ALA A 13 -20.32 -21.51 -4.02
C ALA A 13 -20.37 -22.15 -5.41
N ASP A 14 -21.50 -22.00 -6.09
CA ASP A 14 -21.64 -22.37 -7.49
C ASP A 14 -21.03 -21.31 -8.42
N ALA A 15 -20.74 -21.68 -9.66
CA ALA A 15 -20.16 -20.78 -10.66
C ALA A 15 -21.04 -19.52 -10.89
N ASP A 16 -22.34 -19.65 -10.79
CA ASP A 16 -23.31 -18.56 -10.97
C ASP A 16 -23.35 -17.58 -9.77
N ASP A 17 -22.78 -17.97 -8.62
CA ASP A 17 -22.65 -17.09 -7.45
C ASP A 17 -21.45 -16.14 -7.54
N ILE A 18 -20.54 -16.37 -8.50
CA ILE A 18 -19.32 -15.56 -8.66
C ILE A 18 -19.65 -14.29 -9.44
N LEU A 19 -19.64 -13.16 -8.75
CA LEU A 19 -19.91 -11.84 -9.35
C LEU A 19 -18.73 -11.29 -10.16
N GLY A 20 -17.51 -11.68 -9.82
CA GLY A 20 -16.30 -11.19 -10.47
C GLY A 20 -15.03 -11.58 -9.72
N VAL A 21 -13.89 -11.18 -10.28
CA VAL A 21 -12.56 -11.46 -9.76
C VAL A 21 -11.79 -10.16 -9.54
N GLY A 22 -11.38 -9.90 -8.32
CA GLY A 22 -10.45 -8.83 -7.97
C GLY A 22 -9.02 -9.36 -7.95
N ILE A 23 -8.10 -8.67 -8.61
CA ILE A 23 -6.67 -8.97 -8.59
C ILE A 23 -5.94 -7.75 -8.05
N THR A 24 -5.18 -7.92 -6.97
CA THR A 24 -4.35 -6.85 -6.44
C THR A 24 -2.88 -7.07 -6.80
N VAL A 25 -2.19 -5.98 -7.12
CA VAL A 25 -0.76 -6.01 -7.47
C VAL A 25 -0.02 -4.85 -6.80
N PRO A 26 1.19 -5.07 -6.30
CA PRO A 26 2.02 -3.97 -5.81
C PRO A 26 2.53 -3.12 -6.97
N GLY A 27 2.78 -1.84 -6.73
CA GLY A 27 3.41 -0.94 -7.68
C GLY A 27 2.45 -0.04 -8.46
N ILE A 28 2.94 0.57 -9.52
CA ILE A 28 2.22 1.57 -10.31
C ILE A 28 1.46 0.89 -11.44
N LEU A 29 0.13 0.95 -11.38
CA LEU A 29 -0.78 0.41 -12.39
C LEU A 29 -1.46 1.56 -13.15
N ASP A 30 -1.54 1.45 -14.46
CA ASP A 30 -2.44 2.24 -15.30
C ASP A 30 -3.82 1.53 -15.28
N ASP A 31 -4.73 2.04 -14.46
CA ASP A 31 -6.02 1.42 -14.21
C ASP A 31 -6.91 1.41 -15.47
N GLU A 32 -6.79 2.41 -16.34
CA GLU A 32 -7.58 2.50 -17.57
C GLU A 32 -7.09 1.48 -18.61
N LYS A 33 -5.78 1.36 -18.77
CA LYS A 33 -5.17 0.45 -19.74
C LYS A 33 -4.92 -0.94 -19.20
N GLN A 34 -5.07 -1.14 -17.88
CA GLN A 34 -4.75 -2.40 -17.20
C GLN A 34 -3.30 -2.84 -17.44
N ILE A 35 -2.37 -1.88 -17.39
CA ILE A 35 -0.94 -2.10 -17.59
C ILE A 35 -0.19 -1.81 -16.28
N LEU A 36 0.53 -2.79 -15.76
CA LEU A 36 1.47 -2.60 -14.66
C LEU A 36 2.72 -1.87 -15.20
N ILE A 37 2.82 -0.59 -14.90
CA ILE A 37 3.94 0.25 -15.36
C ILE A 37 5.23 -0.20 -14.69
N SER A 38 5.21 -0.42 -13.38
CA SER A 38 6.38 -0.83 -12.60
C SER A 38 5.98 -1.44 -11.27
N ALA A 39 6.53 -2.60 -10.95
CA ALA A 39 6.43 -3.26 -9.65
C ALA A 39 7.82 -3.74 -9.20
N PRO A 40 8.64 -2.91 -8.53
CA PRO A 40 9.98 -3.29 -8.09
C PRO A 40 10.02 -4.57 -7.24
N PRO A 41 9.07 -4.83 -6.31
CA PRO A 41 9.06 -6.07 -5.54
C PRO A 41 8.92 -7.33 -6.41
N LEU A 42 8.17 -7.23 -7.51
CA LEU A 42 7.96 -8.33 -8.47
C LEU A 42 9.01 -8.35 -9.58
N LYS A 43 9.93 -7.38 -9.62
CA LYS A 43 10.89 -7.17 -10.73
C LYS A 43 10.18 -7.08 -12.09
N ALA A 44 8.94 -6.60 -12.12
CA ALA A 44 8.09 -6.52 -13.29
C ALA A 44 7.95 -5.07 -13.78
N LYS A 45 7.90 -4.91 -15.10
CA LYS A 45 7.63 -3.62 -15.77
C LYS A 45 6.84 -3.84 -17.05
N ASN A 46 5.95 -2.89 -17.37
CA ASN A 46 5.17 -2.88 -18.61
C ASN A 46 4.41 -4.20 -18.86
N TYR A 47 3.83 -4.76 -17.79
CA TYR A 47 3.06 -6.00 -17.90
C TYR A 47 1.60 -5.67 -18.24
N ASP A 48 1.12 -6.21 -19.36
CA ASP A 48 -0.25 -6.03 -19.85
C ASP A 48 -1.16 -7.15 -19.30
N PHE A 49 -2.13 -6.77 -18.48
CA PHE A 49 -3.10 -7.69 -17.89
C PHE A 49 -4.25 -8.04 -18.83
N THR A 50 -4.43 -7.35 -19.95
CA THR A 50 -5.60 -7.58 -20.84
C THR A 50 -5.71 -9.02 -21.30
N ARG A 51 -4.57 -9.68 -21.58
CA ARG A 51 -4.55 -11.09 -21.94
C ARG A 51 -4.98 -12.02 -20.80
N LEU A 52 -4.58 -11.72 -19.57
CA LEU A 52 -5.00 -12.49 -18.40
C LEU A 52 -6.49 -12.28 -18.14
N ILE A 53 -6.96 -11.04 -18.22
CA ILE A 53 -8.36 -10.66 -18.01
C ILE A 53 -9.25 -11.38 -19.03
N SER A 54 -8.87 -11.39 -20.31
CA SER A 54 -9.64 -12.04 -21.36
C SER A 54 -9.70 -13.58 -21.27
N ALA A 55 -8.85 -14.19 -20.46
CA ALA A 55 -8.85 -15.64 -20.22
C ALA A 55 -9.71 -16.05 -19.02
N ILE A 56 -10.36 -15.11 -18.35
CA ILE A 56 -11.23 -15.34 -17.19
C ILE A 56 -12.67 -15.04 -17.60
N ASP A 57 -13.57 -16.01 -17.41
CA ASP A 57 -14.98 -15.93 -17.84
C ASP A 57 -15.87 -15.09 -16.89
N TYR A 58 -15.26 -14.30 -16.03
CA TYR A 58 -15.93 -13.40 -15.08
C TYR A 58 -15.46 -11.96 -15.28
N PRO A 59 -16.24 -10.95 -14.86
CA PRO A 59 -15.73 -9.58 -14.74
C PRO A 59 -14.45 -9.53 -13.89
N VAL A 60 -13.41 -8.89 -14.41
CA VAL A 60 -12.10 -8.79 -13.70
C VAL A 60 -11.73 -7.34 -13.49
N VAL A 61 -11.28 -7.02 -12.28
CA VAL A 61 -10.67 -5.73 -11.95
C VAL A 61 -9.26 -5.99 -11.43
N VAL A 62 -8.26 -5.32 -12.00
CA VAL A 62 -6.90 -5.29 -11.47
C VAL A 62 -6.67 -3.93 -10.83
N MET A 63 -6.18 -3.90 -9.60
CA MET A 63 -5.95 -2.68 -8.83
C MET A 63 -4.63 -2.75 -8.06
N ASN A 64 -4.04 -1.59 -7.76
CA ASN A 64 -2.92 -1.55 -6.81
C ASN A 64 -3.40 -2.02 -5.42
N ASP A 65 -2.57 -2.77 -4.71
CA ASP A 65 -2.87 -3.41 -3.42
C ASP A 65 -3.32 -2.40 -2.35
N ALA A 66 -2.55 -1.34 -2.11
CA ALA A 66 -2.90 -0.32 -1.11
C ALA A 66 -4.19 0.44 -1.46
N ARG A 67 -4.45 0.67 -2.74
CA ARG A 67 -5.70 1.29 -3.20
C ARG A 67 -6.89 0.36 -3.03
N ALA A 68 -6.72 -0.92 -3.31
CA ALA A 68 -7.79 -1.91 -3.14
C ALA A 68 -8.19 -2.05 -1.68
N GLU A 69 -7.22 -2.08 -0.77
CA GLU A 69 -7.45 -2.11 0.67
C GLU A 69 -8.18 -0.85 1.15
N ALA A 70 -7.70 0.31 0.76
CA ALA A 70 -8.34 1.59 1.08
C ALA A 70 -9.77 1.69 0.54
N TYR A 71 -10.00 1.18 -0.69
CA TYR A 71 -11.32 1.17 -1.29
C TYR A 71 -12.26 0.22 -0.54
N ALA A 72 -11.78 -0.96 -0.15
CA ALA A 72 -12.57 -1.92 0.61
C ALA A 72 -12.98 -1.35 1.99
N ASP A 73 -12.03 -0.75 2.74
CA ASP A 73 -12.38 -0.10 4.00
C ASP A 73 -13.39 1.04 3.81
N HIS A 74 -13.19 1.87 2.80
CA HIS A 74 -14.14 2.95 2.51
C HIS A 74 -15.52 2.41 2.15
N TRP A 75 -15.59 1.33 1.34
CA TRP A 75 -16.85 0.71 0.93
C TRP A 75 -17.64 0.13 2.11
N PHE A 76 -16.96 -0.57 3.01
CA PHE A 76 -17.63 -1.25 4.13
C PHE A 76 -17.83 -0.36 5.36
N ASN A 77 -16.95 0.60 5.61
CA ASN A 77 -16.91 1.37 6.85
C ASN A 77 -17.00 2.89 6.64
N GLY A 78 -16.92 3.36 5.40
CA GLY A 78 -16.92 4.78 5.06
C GLY A 78 -18.30 5.36 4.83
N LYS A 79 -18.34 6.68 4.71
CA LYS A 79 -19.49 7.43 4.24
C LYS A 79 -19.15 8.13 2.93
N PRO A 80 -20.14 8.41 2.08
CA PRO A 80 -19.88 9.04 0.77
C PRO A 80 -19.15 10.38 0.85
N GLU A 81 -19.37 11.14 1.93
CA GLU A 81 -18.74 12.44 2.17
C GLU A 81 -17.35 12.37 2.82
N ASP A 82 -16.89 11.20 3.21
CA ASP A 82 -15.62 11.05 3.91
C ASP A 82 -14.43 11.46 3.03
N GLU A 83 -13.50 12.14 3.64
CA GLU A 83 -12.19 12.43 3.09
C GLU A 83 -11.15 11.71 3.95
N LYS A 84 -10.45 10.74 3.37
CA LYS A 84 -9.57 9.84 4.11
C LYS A 84 -8.23 9.65 3.41
N ILE A 85 -7.19 9.57 4.22
CA ILE A 85 -5.86 9.13 3.80
C ILE A 85 -5.61 7.78 4.44
N TYR A 86 -5.26 6.82 3.60
CA TYR A 86 -4.86 5.49 4.02
C TYR A 86 -3.34 5.36 3.90
N ILE A 87 -2.72 4.79 4.90
CA ILE A 87 -1.31 4.42 4.91
C ILE A 87 -1.25 2.93 5.25
N MET A 88 -0.88 2.12 4.29
CA MET A 88 -0.65 0.69 4.46
C MET A 88 0.79 0.46 4.88
N LEU A 89 1.00 -0.07 6.08
CA LEU A 89 2.29 -0.45 6.60
C LEU A 89 2.44 -1.97 6.49
N GLY A 90 3.35 -2.43 5.66
CA GLY A 90 3.62 -3.84 5.42
C GLY A 90 5.07 -4.04 4.96
N GLU A 91 5.32 -5.02 4.09
CA GLU A 91 6.64 -5.21 3.48
C GLU A 91 7.16 -3.96 2.77
N GLY A 92 6.26 -3.13 2.23
CA GLY A 92 6.49 -1.78 1.75
C GLY A 92 5.56 -0.80 2.46
N VAL A 93 5.54 0.46 2.00
CA VAL A 93 4.62 1.49 2.47
C VAL A 93 3.81 2.01 1.31
N GLY A 94 2.57 1.59 1.24
CA GLY A 94 1.60 2.06 0.27
C GLY A 94 0.67 3.12 0.83
N GLY A 95 -0.19 3.66 -0.02
CA GLY A 95 -1.22 4.56 0.44
C GLY A 95 -2.25 4.93 -0.60
N ALA A 96 -3.33 5.53 -0.13
CA ALA A 96 -4.38 6.07 -0.97
C ALA A 96 -5.00 7.31 -0.34
N TYR A 97 -5.52 8.18 -1.19
CA TYR A 97 -6.33 9.31 -0.79
C TYR A 97 -7.72 9.17 -1.39
N ILE A 98 -8.73 9.17 -0.55
CA ILE A 98 -10.15 9.09 -0.92
C ILE A 98 -10.80 10.42 -0.61
N ASN A 99 -11.54 10.94 -1.57
CA ASN A 99 -12.35 12.14 -1.42
C ASN A 99 -13.67 11.93 -2.16
N ALA A 100 -14.78 12.10 -1.45
CA ALA A 100 -16.13 11.90 -1.97
C ALA A 100 -16.29 10.56 -2.71
N SER A 101 -15.95 9.45 -2.05
CA SER A 101 -16.03 8.06 -2.53
C SER A 101 -15.17 7.73 -3.76
N ALA A 102 -14.26 8.61 -4.15
CA ALA A 102 -13.33 8.38 -5.25
C ALA A 102 -11.88 8.34 -4.78
N ILE A 103 -11.16 7.29 -5.18
CA ILE A 103 -9.71 7.27 -5.03
C ILE A 103 -9.10 8.31 -5.95
N ARG A 104 -8.21 9.13 -5.42
CA ARG A 104 -7.48 10.16 -6.14
C ARG A 104 -6.17 9.57 -6.69
N ASN A 105 -6.22 9.04 -7.88
CA ASN A 105 -5.07 8.39 -8.53
C ASN A 105 -3.96 9.38 -8.92
N GLY A 106 -4.27 10.68 -8.94
CA GLY A 106 -3.32 11.70 -9.38
C GLY A 106 -2.95 11.58 -10.85
N VAL A 107 -2.01 12.41 -11.28
CA VAL A 107 -1.48 12.35 -12.65
C VAL A 107 -0.61 11.10 -12.81
N HIS A 108 -0.83 10.35 -13.88
CA HIS A 108 -0.11 9.10 -14.18
C HIS A 108 -0.26 8.00 -13.12
N ASN A 109 -1.40 7.94 -12.44
CA ASN A 109 -1.72 6.91 -11.43
C ASN A 109 -0.68 6.79 -10.30
N ARG A 110 -0.09 7.93 -9.88
CA ARG A 110 0.90 7.99 -8.80
C ARG A 110 0.39 8.66 -7.52
N GLY A 111 -0.90 8.87 -7.41
CA GLY A 111 -1.52 9.33 -6.17
C GLY A 111 -1.34 8.29 -5.06
N GLY A 112 -1.03 8.73 -3.84
CA GLY A 112 -0.87 7.81 -2.71
C GLY A 112 0.51 7.17 -2.54
N GLU A 113 1.49 7.50 -3.39
CA GLU A 113 2.88 7.01 -3.29
C GLU A 113 3.63 7.59 -2.07
N PHE A 114 2.99 7.62 -0.91
CA PHE A 114 3.51 8.25 0.32
C PHE A 114 4.79 7.60 0.82
N GLY A 115 4.95 6.28 0.65
CA GLY A 115 6.15 5.54 1.01
C GLY A 115 7.40 6.05 0.32
N HIS A 116 7.27 6.68 -0.84
CA HIS A 116 8.39 7.21 -1.60
C HIS A 116 8.67 8.70 -1.38
N MET A 117 8.00 9.34 -0.41
CA MET A 117 8.34 10.66 0.09
C MET A 117 9.71 10.61 0.79
N VAL A 118 10.60 11.52 0.43
CA VAL A 118 11.93 11.60 1.06
C VAL A 118 11.82 12.30 2.41
N ILE A 119 12.06 11.58 3.49
CA ILE A 119 12.09 12.11 4.86
C ILE A 119 13.51 12.36 5.37
N HIS A 120 14.50 11.63 4.83
CA HIS A 120 15.93 11.82 5.14
C HIS A 120 16.75 11.92 3.85
N PRO A 121 17.03 13.14 3.33
CA PRO A 121 17.83 13.32 2.14
C PRO A 121 19.20 12.64 2.23
N GLY A 122 19.53 11.79 1.25
CA GLY A 122 20.79 11.04 1.25
C GLY A 122 20.84 9.81 2.17
N GLY A 123 19.75 9.50 2.89
CA GLY A 123 19.66 8.39 3.83
C GLY A 123 19.59 6.98 3.22
N LYS A 124 18.86 6.07 3.88
CA LYS A 124 18.76 4.64 3.49
C LYS A 124 18.33 4.48 2.03
N GLN A 125 18.88 3.47 1.33
CA GLN A 125 18.52 3.16 -0.05
C GLN A 125 17.10 2.59 -0.12
N CYS A 126 16.27 3.09 -1.03
CA CYS A 126 14.95 2.57 -1.32
C CYS A 126 14.95 1.73 -2.62
N LEU A 127 14.07 0.74 -2.70
CA LEU A 127 13.90 -0.11 -3.90
C LEU A 127 13.46 0.70 -5.14
N CYS A 128 12.84 1.87 -4.96
CA CYS A 128 12.49 2.76 -6.07
C CYS A 128 13.69 3.46 -6.71
N GLY A 129 14.91 3.26 -6.21
CA GLY A 129 16.14 3.86 -6.69
C GLY A 129 16.54 5.17 -6.00
N LYS A 130 15.64 5.81 -5.24
CA LYS A 130 15.94 7.00 -4.43
C LYS A 130 16.56 6.63 -3.09
N LYS A 131 17.09 7.64 -2.39
CA LYS A 131 17.56 7.50 -1.01
C LYS A 131 16.72 8.34 -0.06
N GLY A 132 16.50 7.80 1.15
CA GLY A 132 15.81 8.50 2.23
C GLY A 132 14.29 8.47 2.14
N CYS A 133 13.70 7.57 1.37
CA CYS A 133 12.26 7.39 1.28
C CYS A 133 11.68 6.94 2.62
N PHE A 134 10.48 7.37 2.95
CA PHE A 134 9.74 7.01 4.15
C PHE A 134 9.66 5.49 4.35
N GLU A 135 9.35 4.73 3.30
CA GLU A 135 9.33 3.26 3.29
C GLU A 135 10.62 2.63 3.82
N ALA A 136 11.77 3.21 3.50
CA ALA A 136 13.06 2.67 3.93
C ALA A 136 13.30 2.77 5.46
N TYR A 137 12.40 3.42 6.18
CA TYR A 137 12.48 3.62 7.64
C TYR A 137 11.31 3.03 8.40
N VAL A 138 10.15 2.79 7.74
CA VAL A 138 8.93 2.36 8.42
C VAL A 138 8.24 1.16 7.76
N SER A 139 8.88 0.48 6.82
CA SER A 139 8.38 -0.81 6.37
C SER A 139 8.62 -1.90 7.42
N GLU A 140 7.81 -2.93 7.38
CA GLU A 140 7.94 -4.12 8.24
C GLU A 140 9.36 -4.70 8.24
N LYS A 141 10.02 -4.66 7.09
CA LYS A 141 11.41 -5.12 6.92
C LYS A 141 12.41 -4.40 7.80
N VAL A 142 12.17 -3.15 8.15
CA VAL A 142 13.07 -2.40 9.04
C VAL A 142 13.12 -3.03 10.42
N LEU A 143 11.97 -3.44 10.96
CA LEU A 143 11.90 -4.06 12.28
C LEU A 143 12.47 -5.48 12.30
N SER A 144 12.25 -6.26 11.24
CA SER A 144 12.70 -7.66 11.17
C SER A 144 14.15 -7.80 10.73
N SER A 145 14.63 -6.97 9.79
CA SER A 145 15.95 -7.14 9.18
C SER A 145 17.09 -6.55 10.00
N GLU A 146 16.85 -5.50 10.79
CA GLU A 146 17.91 -4.87 11.58
C GLU A 146 18.40 -5.77 12.73
N LEU A 147 17.56 -6.69 13.19
CA LEU A 147 17.87 -7.59 14.31
C LEU A 147 17.80 -9.09 13.94
N ASP A 148 17.62 -9.41 12.66
CA ASP A 148 17.54 -10.78 12.12
C ASP A 148 16.56 -11.68 12.89
N MET A 149 15.33 -11.18 13.11
CA MET A 149 14.29 -11.89 13.85
C MET A 149 12.91 -11.69 13.24
N THR A 150 11.94 -12.52 13.67
CA THR A 150 10.52 -12.33 13.29
C THR A 150 9.93 -11.13 14.03
N LEU A 151 8.86 -10.54 13.45
CA LEU A 151 8.16 -9.42 14.09
C LEU A 151 7.59 -9.77 15.47
N ASP A 152 7.00 -10.96 15.62
CA ASP A 152 6.46 -11.41 16.90
C ASP A 152 7.55 -11.38 17.98
N ASN A 153 8.71 -11.95 17.66
CA ASN A 153 9.87 -11.97 18.55
C ASN A 153 10.41 -10.56 18.83
N PHE A 154 10.39 -9.69 17.81
CA PHE A 154 10.81 -8.30 17.96
C PHE A 154 9.94 -7.56 18.99
N PHE A 155 8.62 -7.62 18.83
CA PHE A 155 7.69 -6.93 19.73
C PHE A 155 7.67 -7.53 21.12
N GLU A 156 7.79 -8.85 21.25
CA GLU A 156 7.90 -9.51 22.55
C GLU A 156 9.12 -9.03 23.31
N LEU A 157 10.30 -8.98 22.69
CA LEU A 157 11.53 -8.50 23.30
C LEU A 157 11.46 -7.00 23.62
N ALA A 158 10.87 -6.18 22.77
CA ALA A 158 10.67 -4.76 23.05
C ALA A 158 9.77 -4.57 24.28
N ALA A 159 8.66 -5.32 24.38
CA ALA A 159 7.76 -5.29 25.52
C ALA A 159 8.43 -5.74 26.84
N GLN A 160 9.40 -6.65 26.76
CA GLN A 160 10.23 -7.09 27.90
C GLN A 160 11.33 -6.11 28.28
N GLY A 161 11.46 -4.98 27.58
CA GLY A 161 12.45 -3.94 27.85
C GLY A 161 13.84 -4.24 27.30
N ASN A 162 13.97 -5.10 26.27
CA ASN A 162 15.24 -5.26 25.58
C ASN A 162 15.66 -3.94 24.93
N LYS A 163 16.78 -3.39 25.32
CA LYS A 163 17.23 -2.05 24.92
C LYS A 163 17.42 -1.90 23.40
N ASN A 164 17.96 -2.94 22.74
CA ASN A 164 18.17 -2.85 21.28
C ASN A 164 16.84 -2.78 20.55
N ASN A 165 15.88 -3.65 20.90
CA ASN A 165 14.55 -3.66 20.29
C ASN A 165 13.80 -2.37 20.60
N SER A 166 13.86 -1.86 21.83
CA SER A 166 13.23 -0.59 22.20
C SER A 166 13.82 0.58 21.41
N ASN A 167 15.14 0.67 21.26
CA ASN A 167 15.76 1.75 20.47
C ASN A 167 15.36 1.71 18.99
N VAL A 168 15.32 0.50 18.40
CA VAL A 168 14.86 0.35 16.99
C VAL A 168 13.38 0.74 16.85
N LEU A 169 12.56 0.37 17.83
CA LEU A 169 11.15 0.74 17.86
C LEU A 169 10.96 2.26 17.99
N ASP A 170 11.73 2.90 18.87
CA ASP A 170 11.67 4.35 19.07
C ASP A 170 12.07 5.08 17.77
N GLU A 171 13.17 4.67 17.11
CA GLU A 171 13.57 5.24 15.81
C GLU A 171 12.51 5.03 14.73
N TYR A 172 11.90 3.84 14.68
CA TYR A 172 10.80 3.53 13.79
C TYR A 172 9.62 4.46 14.02
N MET A 173 9.21 4.64 15.29
CA MET A 173 8.07 5.48 15.65
C MET A 173 8.33 6.96 15.36
N ASP A 174 9.54 7.45 15.58
CA ASP A 174 9.94 8.83 15.24
C ASP A 174 9.83 9.07 13.72
N ASN A 175 10.33 8.14 12.91
CA ASN A 175 10.22 8.20 11.46
C ASN A 175 8.78 8.09 10.98
N LEU A 176 7.97 7.23 11.61
CA LEU A 176 6.55 7.09 11.32
C LEU A 176 5.79 8.41 11.60
N ALA A 177 6.04 8.99 12.77
CA ALA A 177 5.45 10.26 13.15
C ALA A 177 5.84 11.40 12.19
N LEU A 178 7.11 11.46 11.78
CA LEU A 178 7.60 12.42 10.79
C LEU A 178 6.88 12.28 9.45
N GLY A 179 6.77 11.05 8.94
CA GLY A 179 6.07 10.79 7.68
C GLY A 179 4.60 11.15 7.73
N ILE A 180 3.90 10.74 8.80
CA ILE A 180 2.48 11.08 9.01
C ILE A 180 2.30 12.59 9.10
N ASN A 181 3.14 13.29 9.85
CA ASN A 181 3.06 14.75 9.97
C ASN A 181 3.26 15.46 8.63
N ASN A 182 4.18 14.99 7.79
CA ASN A 182 4.39 15.56 6.46
C ASN A 182 3.14 15.35 5.56
N ILE A 183 2.55 14.15 5.58
CA ILE A 183 1.32 13.85 4.85
C ILE A 183 0.17 14.72 5.36
N TYR A 184 -0.01 14.81 6.67
CA TYR A 184 -1.01 15.68 7.30
C TYR A 184 -0.86 17.12 6.86
N THR A 185 0.35 17.67 6.93
CA THR A 185 0.64 19.04 6.55
C THR A 185 0.31 19.34 5.08
N MET A 186 0.60 18.39 4.18
CA MET A 186 0.35 18.57 2.75
C MET A 186 -1.12 18.42 2.35
N MET A 187 -1.87 17.56 3.04
CA MET A 187 -3.20 17.12 2.59
C MET A 187 -4.34 17.74 3.38
N ILE A 188 -4.14 18.07 4.65
CA ILE A 188 -5.22 18.47 5.57
C ILE A 188 -5.18 19.95 5.95
N ILE A 189 -4.05 20.63 5.87
CA ILE A 189 -4.04 22.07 6.06
C ILE A 189 -4.78 22.70 4.86
N PRO A 190 -5.98 23.24 5.06
CA PRO A 190 -6.59 24.07 4.03
C PRO A 190 -5.58 25.18 3.73
N PHE A 191 -5.14 25.30 2.49
CA PHE A 191 -4.31 26.39 2.04
C PHE A 191 -4.78 27.66 2.76
N LEU A 192 -3.85 28.32 3.44
CA LEU A 192 -4.13 29.58 4.13
C LEU A 192 -4.99 30.46 3.23
N LYS A 193 -6.28 30.45 3.45
CA LYS A 193 -7.16 31.47 2.93
C LYS A 193 -6.74 32.73 3.65
N HIS A 194 -6.14 33.65 2.92
CA HIS A 194 -5.71 34.98 3.36
C HIS A 194 -4.25 35.05 3.89
N MET A 195 -3.30 35.21 2.98
CA MET A 195 -2.31 36.26 3.16
C MET A 195 -2.64 37.41 2.20
#